data_f492064cd934715c8e97e0cccdd872f1
#
_entry.id   f492064cd934715c8e97e0cccdd872f1
#
_cell.length_a   1.000
_cell.length_b   1.000
_cell.length_c   1.000
_cell.angle_alpha   90.00
_cell.angle_beta   90.00
_cell.angle_gamma   90.00
#
_symmetry.space_group_name_H-M   'P 1'
#
loop_
_entity.id
_entity.type
_entity.pdbx_description
1 polymer ?
#
loop_
_entity_poly.entity_id
_entity_poly.type
_entity_poly.pdbx_seq_one_letter_code
_entity_poly.pdbx_strand_id
1 'polypeptide(L)'
;MRVLVSACLLGRNCKYSGGNNRNEKVLAFLQGKEVVPVCPEVEAGLPVPRPPVEIRKGRVVRKDGRDMDDIYRLGAARVLSRMGKVDLAILKSGSPTCGVHDIYDGTFSGKKIKGRGVLAEALVRAGVPVVDEKELLSGRDAEGVTAFRDKP
;
A
#
# COMPACT_ATOMS: atom_id res chain seq x y z
N MET A 1 18.54 1.30 7.22
CA MET A 1 17.49 1.13 6.18
C MET A 1 16.22 1.80 6.64
N ARG A 2 15.65 2.61 5.79
CA ARG A 2 14.42 3.32 6.09
C ARG A 2 13.29 2.75 5.22
N VAL A 3 12.24 2.23 5.87
CA VAL A 3 11.20 1.43 5.19
C VAL A 3 9.84 2.10 5.36
N LEU A 4 9.19 2.36 4.23
CA LEU A 4 7.82 2.85 4.21
C LEU A 4 6.87 1.64 4.28
N VAL A 5 5.88 1.68 5.16
CA VAL A 5 5.02 0.51 5.42
C VAL A 5 3.55 0.93 5.48
N SER A 6 2.69 0.16 4.82
CA SER A 6 1.25 0.33 5.01
C SER A 6 0.92 0.19 6.50
N ALA A 7 0.36 1.24 7.10
CA ALA A 7 0.16 1.31 8.55
C ALA A 7 -0.73 0.19 9.09
N CYS A 8 -1.67 -0.32 8.30
CA CYS A 8 -2.51 -1.43 8.72
C CYS A 8 -1.72 -2.71 8.98
N LEU A 9 -0.59 -2.91 8.29
CA LEU A 9 0.29 -4.07 8.52
C LEU A 9 0.98 -4.01 9.88
N LEU A 10 1.08 -2.84 10.46
CA LEU A 10 1.67 -2.62 11.78
C LEU A 10 0.65 -2.77 12.92
N GLY A 11 -0.61 -2.99 12.59
CA GLY A 11 -1.69 -3.12 13.57
C GLY A 11 -2.51 -1.85 13.77
N ARG A 12 -2.32 -0.81 12.97
CA ARG A 12 -3.16 0.38 13.04
C ARG A 12 -4.53 0.11 12.44
N ASN A 13 -5.57 0.57 13.12
CA ASN A 13 -6.96 0.37 12.70
C ASN A 13 -7.37 1.42 11.67
N CYS A 14 -6.72 1.42 10.52
CA CYS A 14 -6.89 2.44 9.49
C CYS A 14 -7.43 1.91 8.16
N LYS A 15 -7.69 0.61 8.05
CA LYS A 15 -8.32 0.11 6.83
C LYS A 15 -9.80 0.49 6.79
N TYR A 16 -10.42 0.34 5.62
CA TYR A 16 -11.78 0.85 5.39
C TYR A 16 -12.82 0.36 6.39
N SER A 17 -12.67 -0.85 6.90
CA SER A 17 -13.62 -1.44 7.84
C SER A 17 -13.39 -1.00 9.29
N GLY A 18 -12.33 -0.24 9.57
CA GLY A 18 -11.95 0.13 10.93
C GLY A 18 -11.05 -0.87 11.62
N GLY A 19 -10.66 -1.95 10.93
CA GLY A 19 -9.74 -2.94 11.46
C GLY A 19 -8.31 -2.72 10.99
N ASN A 20 -7.50 -3.78 11.10
CA ASN A 20 -6.11 -3.76 10.67
C ASN A 20 -5.74 -5.08 10.00
N ASN A 21 -4.53 -5.13 9.48
CA ASN A 21 -3.95 -6.29 8.82
C ASN A 21 -2.61 -6.63 9.47
N ARG A 22 -2.51 -6.52 10.80
CA ARG A 22 -1.27 -6.77 11.52
C ARG A 22 -0.59 -8.05 11.02
N ASN A 23 0.69 -7.95 10.71
CA ASN A 23 1.46 -9.05 10.15
C ASN A 23 2.76 -9.21 10.93
N GLU A 24 2.89 -10.34 11.63
CA GLU A 24 4.03 -10.57 12.52
C GLU A 24 5.34 -10.71 11.74
N LYS A 25 5.31 -11.25 10.53
CA LYS A 25 6.53 -11.37 9.71
C LYS A 25 7.02 -10.03 9.22
N VAL A 26 6.11 -9.13 8.89
CA VAL A 26 6.48 -7.75 8.56
C VAL A 26 7.12 -7.08 9.77
N LEU A 27 6.50 -7.21 10.95
CA LEU A 27 7.04 -6.63 12.18
C LEU A 27 8.43 -7.18 12.49
N ALA A 28 8.63 -8.49 12.31
CA ALA A 28 9.95 -9.11 12.54
C ALA A 28 11.00 -8.57 11.57
N PHE A 29 10.64 -8.42 10.30
CA PHE A 29 11.55 -7.85 9.30
C PHE A 29 11.97 -6.42 9.67
N LEU A 30 11.06 -5.65 10.26
CA LEU A 30 11.30 -4.23 10.57
C LEU A 30 12.17 -4.00 11.80
N GLN A 31 12.50 -5.04 12.56
CA GLN A 31 13.36 -4.90 13.75
C GLN A 31 14.68 -4.22 13.38
N GLY A 32 15.02 -3.17 14.13
CA GLY A 32 16.27 -2.43 13.92
C GLY A 32 16.26 -1.48 12.72
N LYS A 33 15.14 -1.32 12.05
CA LYS A 33 15.02 -0.43 10.89
C LYS A 33 14.17 0.79 11.24
N GLU A 34 14.40 1.88 10.53
CA GLU A 34 13.56 3.07 10.66
C GLU A 34 12.28 2.85 9.85
N VAL A 35 11.13 3.03 10.48
CA VAL A 35 9.82 2.75 9.87
C VAL A 35 9.06 4.04 9.62
N VAL A 36 8.54 4.19 8.41
CA VAL A 36 7.65 5.29 8.03
C VAL A 36 6.27 4.70 7.77
N PRO A 37 5.36 4.75 8.75
CA PRO A 37 4.02 4.20 8.56
C PRO A 37 3.17 5.16 7.73
N VAL A 38 2.38 4.61 6.80
CA VAL A 38 1.51 5.42 5.95
C VAL A 38 0.14 4.77 5.77
N CYS A 39 -0.89 5.60 5.70
CA CYS A 39 -2.21 5.22 5.23
C CYS A 39 -2.69 6.35 4.32
N PRO A 40 -2.55 6.20 3.00
CA PRO A 40 -2.87 7.28 2.07
C PRO A 40 -4.31 7.78 2.17
N GLU A 41 -5.26 6.89 2.47
CA GLU A 41 -6.66 7.28 2.62
C GLU A 41 -6.85 8.21 3.82
N VAL A 42 -6.25 7.86 4.96
CA VAL A 42 -6.32 8.72 6.15
C VAL A 42 -5.60 10.05 5.88
N GLU A 43 -4.48 10.02 5.18
CA GLU A 43 -3.74 11.23 4.84
C GLU A 43 -4.52 12.12 3.87
N ALA A 44 -5.40 11.53 3.06
CA ALA A 44 -6.31 12.29 2.21
C ALA A 44 -7.48 12.90 2.97
N GLY A 45 -7.59 12.61 4.27
CA GLY A 45 -8.69 13.11 5.10
C GLY A 45 -9.91 12.22 5.12
N LEU A 46 -9.83 11.00 4.61
CA LEU A 46 -10.96 10.08 4.62
C LEU A 46 -11.19 9.50 6.01
N PRO A 47 -12.46 9.29 6.39
CA PRO A 47 -12.78 8.73 7.71
C PRO A 47 -12.46 7.24 7.81
N VAL A 48 -12.45 6.72 9.03
CA VAL A 48 -12.35 5.31 9.34
C VAL A 48 -13.52 4.99 10.28
N PRO A 49 -14.44 4.08 9.97
CA PRO A 49 -14.55 3.33 8.72
C PRO A 49 -15.02 4.19 7.54
N ARG A 50 -14.90 3.64 6.34
CA ARG A 50 -15.31 4.31 5.10
C ARG A 50 -15.79 3.26 4.09
N PRO A 51 -16.60 3.65 3.09
CA PRO A 51 -17.00 2.72 2.04
C PRO A 51 -15.79 2.20 1.27
N PRO A 52 -15.76 0.91 0.92
CA PRO A 52 -14.69 0.37 0.10
C PRO A 52 -14.73 0.92 -1.32
N VAL A 53 -13.56 0.96 -1.95
CA VAL A 53 -13.41 1.39 -3.34
C VAL A 53 -12.64 0.33 -4.12
N GLU A 54 -12.76 0.37 -5.44
CA GLU A 54 -11.98 -0.45 -6.36
C GLU A 54 -11.49 0.42 -7.52
N ILE A 55 -10.57 -0.11 -8.32
CA ILE A 55 -10.09 0.61 -9.50
C ILE A 55 -10.82 0.06 -10.72
N ARG A 56 -11.54 0.94 -11.42
CA ARG A 56 -12.25 0.62 -12.64
C ARG A 56 -11.70 1.49 -13.75
N LYS A 57 -11.15 0.85 -14.80
CA LYS A 57 -10.58 1.56 -15.95
C LYS A 57 -9.61 2.66 -15.53
N GLY A 58 -8.74 2.34 -14.55
CA GLY A 58 -7.72 3.26 -14.08
C GLY A 58 -8.16 4.34 -13.11
N ARG A 59 -9.43 4.34 -12.70
CA ARG A 59 -9.95 5.33 -11.74
C ARG A 59 -10.50 4.65 -10.49
N VAL A 60 -10.26 5.29 -9.35
CA VAL A 60 -10.77 4.80 -8.06
C VAL A 60 -12.25 5.17 -7.94
N VAL A 61 -13.11 4.17 -7.75
CA VAL A 61 -14.55 4.36 -7.67
C VAL A 61 -15.16 3.64 -6.48
N ARG A 62 -16.24 4.20 -5.93
CA ARG A 62 -17.06 3.54 -4.92
C ARG A 62 -18.06 2.60 -5.61
N LYS A 63 -18.62 1.69 -4.84
CA LYS A 63 -19.60 0.73 -5.35
C LYS A 63 -20.84 1.42 -5.97
N ASP A 64 -21.23 2.58 -5.44
CA ASP A 64 -22.33 3.36 -5.98
C ASP A 64 -21.97 4.15 -7.25
N GLY A 65 -20.75 3.99 -7.75
CA GLY A 65 -20.28 4.65 -8.98
C GLY A 65 -19.61 5.99 -8.75
N ARG A 66 -19.57 6.49 -7.51
CA ARG A 66 -18.94 7.78 -7.23
C ARG A 66 -17.44 7.69 -7.49
N ASP A 67 -16.94 8.64 -8.27
CA ASP A 67 -15.51 8.77 -8.58
C ASP A 67 -14.77 9.33 -7.38
N MET A 68 -13.77 8.60 -6.88
CA MET A 68 -12.97 8.97 -5.75
C MET A 68 -11.49 9.17 -6.14
N ASP A 69 -11.21 9.18 -7.43
CA ASP A 69 -9.84 9.12 -7.92
C ASP A 69 -8.97 10.29 -7.42
N ASP A 70 -9.49 11.50 -7.49
CA ASP A 70 -8.73 12.69 -7.09
C ASP A 70 -8.34 12.66 -5.62
N ILE A 71 -9.25 12.21 -4.75
CA ILE A 71 -8.98 12.12 -3.31
C ILE A 71 -7.90 11.08 -3.02
N TYR A 72 -7.98 9.90 -3.68
CA TYR A 72 -7.00 8.85 -3.47
C TYR A 72 -5.63 9.23 -4.01
N ARG A 73 -5.57 9.92 -5.15
CA ARG A 73 -4.30 10.42 -5.68
C ARG A 73 -3.71 11.53 -4.82
N LEU A 74 -4.54 12.35 -4.21
CA LEU A 74 -4.08 13.37 -3.25
C LEU A 74 -3.42 12.70 -2.05
N GLY A 75 -4.01 11.64 -1.52
CA GLY A 75 -3.42 10.89 -0.41
C GLY A 75 -2.05 10.32 -0.75
N ALA A 76 -1.92 9.72 -1.93
CA ALA A 76 -0.62 9.22 -2.40
C ALA A 76 0.41 10.35 -2.55
N ALA A 77 0.00 11.48 -3.12
CA ALA A 77 0.90 12.63 -3.28
C ALA A 77 1.37 13.18 -1.92
N ARG A 78 0.48 13.21 -0.93
CA ARG A 78 0.85 13.64 0.43
C ARG A 78 1.87 12.70 1.07
N VAL A 79 1.69 11.39 0.88
CA VAL A 79 2.69 10.42 1.36
C VAL A 79 4.05 10.70 0.73
N LEU A 80 4.11 10.83 -0.59
CA LEU A 80 5.37 11.07 -1.28
C LEU A 80 6.04 12.37 -0.83
N SER A 81 5.26 13.41 -0.60
CA SER A 81 5.83 14.71 -0.24
C SER A 81 6.43 14.73 1.17
N ARG A 82 5.94 13.89 2.09
CA ARG A 82 6.41 13.88 3.48
C ARG A 82 7.36 12.73 3.83
N MET A 83 7.37 11.67 3.02
CA MET A 83 8.12 10.46 3.39
C MET A 83 9.62 10.63 3.42
N GLY A 84 10.15 11.59 2.68
CA GLY A 84 11.59 11.74 2.51
C GLY A 84 12.18 10.58 1.71
N LYS A 85 13.47 10.33 1.92
CA LYS A 85 14.15 9.22 1.23
C LYS A 85 13.83 7.91 1.93
N VAL A 86 13.35 6.92 1.18
CA VAL A 86 13.09 5.58 1.69
C VAL A 86 13.80 4.56 0.80
N ASP A 87 14.21 3.44 1.39
CA ASP A 87 14.96 2.40 0.70
C ASP A 87 14.06 1.30 0.16
N LEU A 88 12.89 1.12 0.76
CA LEU A 88 11.95 0.05 0.43
C LEU A 88 10.57 0.44 0.90
N ALA A 89 9.54 -0.02 0.19
CA ALA A 89 8.16 0.09 0.63
C ALA A 89 7.55 -1.30 0.75
N ILE A 90 6.92 -1.59 1.90
CA ILE A 90 6.16 -2.82 2.14
C ILE A 90 4.69 -2.43 2.21
N LEU A 91 3.92 -2.86 1.24
CA LEU A 91 2.54 -2.41 1.05
C LEU A 91 1.55 -3.56 1.14
N LYS A 92 0.32 -3.26 1.60
CA LYS A 92 -0.73 -4.28 1.74
C LYS A 92 -1.23 -4.74 0.38
N SER A 93 -1.18 -6.04 0.13
CA SER A 93 -1.67 -6.64 -1.12
C SER A 93 -3.17 -6.40 -1.33
N GLY A 94 -3.58 -6.30 -2.59
CA GLY A 94 -5.00 -6.20 -2.98
C GLY A 94 -5.66 -4.85 -2.71
N SER A 95 -4.99 -3.93 -2.04
CA SER A 95 -5.54 -2.61 -1.75
C SER A 95 -5.62 -1.74 -3.01
N PRO A 96 -6.67 -0.94 -3.18
CA PRO A 96 -6.73 0.00 -4.31
C PRO A 96 -5.65 1.08 -4.24
N THR A 97 -5.03 1.26 -3.08
CA THR A 97 -3.95 2.23 -2.89
C THR A 97 -2.60 1.57 -2.83
N CYS A 98 -2.49 0.49 -2.07
CA CYS A 98 -1.22 -0.16 -1.74
C CYS A 98 -0.93 -1.43 -2.54
N GLY A 99 -1.88 -1.96 -3.30
CA GLY A 99 -1.68 -3.21 -4.06
C GLY A 99 -0.47 -3.12 -4.98
N VAL A 100 0.41 -4.13 -4.90
CA VAL A 100 1.67 -4.13 -5.66
C VAL A 100 1.53 -4.92 -6.97
N HIS A 101 0.84 -6.05 -6.93
CA HIS A 101 0.72 -6.96 -8.07
C HIS A 101 -0.70 -7.10 -8.59
N ASP A 102 -1.68 -7.09 -7.69
CA ASP A 102 -3.09 -7.31 -8.02
C ASP A 102 -3.97 -6.24 -7.38
N ILE A 103 -5.05 -5.93 -8.06
CA ILE A 103 -6.10 -5.03 -7.56
C ILE A 103 -7.46 -5.64 -7.93
N TYR A 104 -8.50 -5.25 -7.23
CA TYR A 104 -9.86 -5.63 -7.62
C TYR A 104 -10.28 -4.85 -8.85
N ASP A 105 -11.07 -5.50 -9.72
CA ASP A 105 -11.30 -5.03 -11.10
C ASP A 105 -12.34 -3.92 -11.27
N GLY A 106 -12.92 -3.47 -10.16
CA GLY A 106 -13.92 -2.40 -10.20
C GLY A 106 -15.37 -2.88 -10.33
N THR A 107 -15.60 -4.19 -10.42
CA THR A 107 -16.97 -4.74 -10.50
C THR A 107 -17.56 -5.04 -9.12
N PHE A 108 -16.76 -4.97 -8.06
CA PHE A 108 -17.16 -5.29 -6.69
C PHE A 108 -17.68 -6.73 -6.57
N SER A 109 -17.07 -7.63 -7.32
CA SER A 109 -17.45 -9.06 -7.38
C SER A 109 -16.38 -9.98 -6.77
N GLY A 110 -15.33 -9.40 -6.16
CA GLY A 110 -14.23 -10.19 -5.60
C GLY A 110 -13.18 -10.62 -6.63
N LYS A 111 -13.30 -10.15 -7.87
CA LYS A 111 -12.40 -10.53 -8.95
C LYS A 111 -11.19 -9.60 -9.00
N LYS A 112 -10.01 -10.20 -9.03
CA LYS A 112 -8.73 -9.47 -9.12
C LYS A 112 -8.16 -9.52 -10.52
N ILE A 113 -7.45 -8.46 -10.88
CA ILE A 113 -6.68 -8.36 -12.12
C ILE A 113 -5.28 -7.88 -11.77
N LYS A 114 -4.34 -8.08 -12.69
CA LYS A 114 -3.00 -7.52 -12.55
C LYS A 114 -3.08 -6.00 -12.58
N GLY A 115 -2.39 -5.36 -11.65
CA GLY A 115 -2.34 -3.92 -11.58
C GLY A 115 -1.77 -3.45 -10.27
N ARG A 116 -1.58 -2.15 -10.17
CA ARG A 116 -1.07 -1.51 -8.96
C ARG A 116 -2.07 -0.51 -8.41
N GLY A 117 -2.08 -0.40 -7.09
CA GLY A 117 -2.81 0.66 -6.42
C GLY A 117 -2.16 2.03 -6.66
N VAL A 118 -2.86 3.07 -6.28
CA VAL A 118 -2.45 4.44 -6.59
C VAL A 118 -1.10 4.81 -5.96
N LEU A 119 -0.88 4.45 -4.70
CA LEU A 119 0.40 4.72 -4.02
C LEU A 119 1.51 3.84 -4.57
N ALA A 120 1.24 2.55 -4.78
CA ALA A 120 2.24 1.62 -5.30
C ALA A 120 2.78 2.12 -6.65
N GLU A 121 1.89 2.54 -7.55
CA GLU A 121 2.29 3.09 -8.85
C GLU A 121 3.15 4.35 -8.70
N ALA A 122 2.76 5.26 -7.81
CA ALA A 122 3.51 6.48 -7.57
C ALA A 122 4.92 6.20 -7.04
N LEU A 123 5.05 5.21 -6.14
CA LEU A 123 6.35 4.83 -5.58
C LEU A 123 7.24 4.17 -6.63
N VAL A 124 6.68 3.30 -7.47
CA VAL A 124 7.43 2.67 -8.56
C VAL A 124 7.96 3.75 -9.51
N ARG A 125 7.14 4.72 -9.87
CA ARG A 125 7.55 5.83 -10.73
C ARG A 125 8.63 6.69 -10.09
N ALA A 126 8.62 6.80 -8.76
CA ALA A 126 9.64 7.54 -8.02
C ALA A 126 10.93 6.73 -7.80
N GLY A 127 11.00 5.50 -8.30
CA GLY A 127 12.20 4.66 -8.20
C GLY A 127 12.33 3.92 -6.88
N VAL A 128 11.29 3.85 -6.07
CA VAL A 128 11.30 3.13 -4.80
C VAL A 128 10.96 1.66 -5.04
N PRO A 129 11.78 0.70 -4.59
CA PRO A 129 11.41 -0.71 -4.65
C PRO A 129 10.18 -0.97 -3.78
N VAL A 130 9.20 -1.71 -4.32
CA VAL A 130 7.97 -2.04 -3.58
C VAL A 130 7.77 -3.55 -3.54
N VAL A 131 7.35 -4.05 -2.37
CA VAL A 131 6.98 -5.45 -2.17
C VAL A 131 5.70 -5.47 -1.33
N ASP A 132 4.95 -6.57 -1.38
CA ASP A 132 3.82 -6.72 -0.49
C ASP A 132 4.14 -7.70 0.66
N GLU A 133 3.22 -7.80 1.61
CA GLU A 133 3.42 -8.66 2.78
C GLU A 133 3.52 -10.14 2.41
N LYS A 134 2.93 -10.55 1.29
CA LYS A 134 2.98 -11.95 0.84
C LYS A 134 4.37 -12.34 0.36
N GLU A 135 5.11 -11.41 -0.20
CA GLU A 135 6.48 -11.65 -0.64
C GLU A 135 7.39 -11.94 0.56
N LEU A 136 7.13 -11.30 1.70
CA LEU A 136 7.83 -11.59 2.94
C LEU A 136 7.43 -12.94 3.55
N LEU A 137 6.27 -13.47 3.17
CA LEU A 137 5.79 -14.76 3.67
C LEU A 137 6.25 -15.94 2.84
N SER A 138 6.89 -15.70 1.69
CA SER A 138 7.26 -16.76 0.74
C SER A 138 8.54 -17.51 1.08
N GLY A 139 9.25 -17.13 2.14
CA GLY A 139 10.53 -17.72 2.51
C GLY A 139 11.73 -17.15 1.78
N ARG A 140 11.51 -16.22 0.86
CA ARG A 140 12.58 -15.49 0.16
C ARG A 140 12.68 -14.05 0.64
N ASP A 141 11.91 -13.74 1.63
CA ASP A 141 11.70 -12.42 2.16
C ASP A 141 12.99 -11.69 2.50
N ALA A 142 13.84 -12.29 3.32
CA ALA A 142 15.07 -11.63 3.77
C ALA A 142 16.04 -11.41 2.59
N GLU A 143 16.27 -12.44 1.80
CA GLU A 143 17.21 -12.36 0.67
C GLU A 143 16.67 -11.51 -0.47
N GLY A 144 15.40 -11.69 -0.82
CA GLY A 144 14.79 -10.94 -1.90
C GLY A 144 14.73 -9.45 -1.61
N VAL A 145 14.36 -9.09 -0.38
CA VAL A 145 14.29 -7.69 0.04
C VAL A 145 15.68 -7.08 0.15
N THR A 146 16.64 -7.84 0.69
CA THR A 146 18.03 -7.39 0.77
C THR A 146 18.59 -7.14 -0.63
N ALA A 147 18.27 -7.98 -1.60
CA ALA A 147 18.70 -7.80 -2.98
C ALA A 147 18.17 -6.49 -3.57
N PHE A 148 16.92 -6.12 -3.29
CA PHE A 148 16.39 -4.81 -3.70
C PHE A 148 17.20 -3.67 -3.11
N ARG A 149 17.56 -3.78 -1.85
CA ARG A 149 18.30 -2.75 -1.15
C ARG A 149 19.73 -2.60 -1.69
N ASP A 150 20.36 -3.69 -2.04
CA ASP A 150 21.76 -3.71 -2.47
C ASP A 150 21.92 -3.38 -3.95
N LYS A 151 20.84 -3.30 -4.70
CA LYS A 151 20.90 -2.89 -6.10
C LYS A 151 21.12 -1.39 -6.22
N PRO A 152 22.06 -0.98 -7.07
CA PRO A 152 22.29 0.43 -7.31
C PRO A 152 21.10 1.13 -7.97
#